data_ea4ef5974b47250add835c98d4a6c339
#
_entry.id   ea4ef5974b47250add835c98d4a6c339
#
_cell.length_a   1.000
_cell.length_b   1.000
_cell.length_c   1.000
_cell.angle_alpha   90.00
_cell.angle_beta   90.00
_cell.angle_gamma   90.00
#
_symmetry.space_group_name_H-M   'P 1'
#
loop_
_entity.id
_entity.type
_entity.pdbx_description
1 polymer ?
#
loop_
_entity_poly.entity_id
_entity_poly.type
_entity_poly.pdbx_seq_one_letter_code
_entity_poly.pdbx_strand_id
1 'polypeptide(L)'
;MTLVLSVLEQGMIYAIMALGIYITYTILDFPDLTVDGSFPLGAALSAVLIIKGVNPILTLLVTFAAGAFAGMLTGIIHVKLKVRDLLSGIIMMTALYTVNLRIAGRANLPIYNMTTLFDNDFVRNVFKGGLAQFSNVIIILVITLVMKFLLDWYMSTKSGYLLRAVGDNETIVTSMGVDKGITKIIGLAIANGLCSLSGCIFAQQQRYFDVSMGTGTMVIGLASVIIGISLLKKATFLRVTSSVVIGAIVYKACVAIAIKLGMPSSDLKLITAVLFLIILVLGMDRNKRKKVA
;
A
#
# COMPACT_ATOMS: atom_id res chain seq x y z
N MET A 1 -3.02 14.25 22.10
CA MET A 1 -3.29 12.81 22.08
C MET A 1 -3.93 12.36 20.76
N THR A 2 -4.94 13.05 20.28
CA THR A 2 -5.65 12.78 19.00
C THR A 2 -4.74 12.77 17.77
N LEU A 3 -3.76 13.66 17.67
CA LEU A 3 -2.83 13.72 16.53
C LEU A 3 -1.94 12.47 16.45
N VAL A 4 -1.42 11.99 17.59
CA VAL A 4 -0.57 10.78 17.61
C VAL A 4 -1.37 9.54 17.18
N LEU A 5 -2.63 9.43 17.65
CA LEU A 5 -3.52 8.34 17.25
C LEU A 5 -3.80 8.38 15.75
N SER A 6 -4.13 9.56 15.21
CA SER A 6 -4.37 9.72 13.76
C SER A 6 -3.13 9.40 12.91
N VAL A 7 -1.93 9.75 13.37
CA VAL A 7 -0.67 9.40 12.69
C VAL A 7 -0.45 7.88 12.68
N LEU A 8 -0.71 7.21 13.80
CA LEU A 8 -0.58 5.76 13.89
C LEU A 8 -1.62 5.06 13.01
N GLU A 9 -2.88 5.48 13.04
CA GLU A 9 -3.95 4.93 12.20
C GLU A 9 -3.57 5.03 10.72
N GLN A 10 -3.31 6.24 10.24
CA GLN A 10 -2.95 6.46 8.83
C GLN A 10 -1.61 5.80 8.48
N GLY A 11 -0.61 5.88 9.35
CA GLY A 11 0.70 5.25 9.14
C GLY A 11 0.59 3.74 8.93
N MET A 12 -0.24 3.06 9.73
CA MET A 12 -0.45 1.63 9.59
C MET A 12 -1.30 1.25 8.35
N ILE A 13 -2.29 2.06 7.98
CA ILE A 13 -3.05 1.84 6.73
C ILE A 13 -2.10 1.94 5.53
N TYR A 14 -1.32 3.01 5.45
CA TYR A 14 -0.33 3.17 4.37
C TYR A 14 0.81 2.15 4.45
N ALA A 15 1.09 1.56 5.61
CA ALA A 15 2.05 0.48 5.73
C ALA A 15 1.62 -0.77 4.94
N ILE A 16 0.32 -1.10 4.92
CA ILE A 16 -0.20 -2.22 4.10
C ILE A 16 0.08 -1.97 2.62
N MET A 17 -0.17 -0.75 2.13
CA MET A 17 0.15 -0.34 0.76
C MET A 17 1.67 -0.39 0.51
N ALA A 18 2.48 0.11 1.45
CA ALA A 18 3.93 0.11 1.35
C ALA A 18 4.52 -1.31 1.29
N LEU A 19 3.89 -2.30 1.94
CA LEU A 19 4.25 -3.72 1.80
C LEU A 19 4.01 -4.22 0.37
N GLY A 20 2.95 -3.77 -0.30
CA GLY A 20 2.71 -4.05 -1.72
C GLY A 20 3.79 -3.42 -2.60
N ILE A 21 4.08 -2.14 -2.41
CA ILE A 21 5.12 -1.41 -3.16
C ILE A 21 6.52 -1.99 -2.89
N TYR A 22 6.77 -2.50 -1.69
CA TYR A 22 8.01 -3.21 -1.40
C TYR A 22 8.22 -4.42 -2.33
N ILE A 23 7.16 -5.16 -2.65
CA ILE A 23 7.24 -6.29 -3.60
C ILE A 23 7.61 -5.79 -4.99
N THR A 24 6.92 -4.78 -5.50
CA THR A 24 7.12 -4.31 -6.87
C THR A 24 8.44 -3.57 -7.02
N TYR A 25 8.72 -2.61 -6.16
CA TYR A 25 9.88 -1.74 -6.29
C TYR A 25 11.19 -2.38 -5.81
N THR A 26 11.18 -3.03 -4.63
CA THR A 26 12.44 -3.53 -4.02
C THR A 26 12.76 -4.94 -4.43
N ILE A 27 11.73 -5.80 -4.60
CA ILE A 27 11.95 -7.22 -4.94
C ILE A 27 11.98 -7.42 -6.45
N LEU A 28 11.00 -6.88 -7.20
CA LEU A 28 10.89 -7.09 -8.64
C LEU A 28 11.63 -6.05 -9.49
N ASP A 29 12.12 -4.97 -8.90
CA ASP A 29 12.67 -3.79 -9.61
C ASP A 29 11.72 -3.27 -10.70
N PHE A 30 10.42 -3.24 -10.36
CA PHE A 30 9.32 -2.87 -11.25
C PHE A 30 8.58 -1.64 -10.69
N PRO A 31 8.77 -0.44 -11.25
CA PRO A 31 8.06 0.77 -10.84
C PRO A 31 6.58 0.70 -11.31
N ASP A 32 5.69 0.22 -10.43
CA ASP A 32 4.29 -0.04 -10.75
C ASP A 32 3.37 1.14 -10.39
N LEU A 33 3.00 1.94 -11.38
CA LEU A 33 2.03 3.04 -11.22
C LEU A 33 0.58 2.57 -11.09
N THR A 34 0.29 1.28 -11.28
CA THR A 34 -1.06 0.72 -11.09
C THR A 34 -1.58 0.96 -9.68
N VAL A 35 -0.67 1.09 -8.71
CA VAL A 35 -0.98 1.37 -7.29
C VAL A 35 -1.88 2.60 -7.14
N ASP A 36 -1.61 3.68 -7.90
CA ASP A 36 -2.42 4.92 -7.88
C ASP A 36 -3.86 4.69 -8.37
N GLY A 37 -4.11 3.60 -9.13
CA GLY A 37 -5.44 3.15 -9.54
C GLY A 37 -6.03 2.09 -8.61
N SER A 38 -5.20 1.17 -8.09
CA SER A 38 -5.64 0.04 -7.24
C SER A 38 -6.06 0.48 -5.84
N PHE A 39 -5.42 1.50 -5.28
CA PHE A 39 -5.81 2.06 -3.99
C PHE A 39 -7.24 2.63 -4.02
N PRO A 40 -7.61 3.54 -4.95
CA PRO A 40 -9.00 3.99 -5.06
C PRO A 40 -9.96 2.90 -5.54
N LEU A 41 -9.50 1.83 -6.24
CA LEU A 41 -10.34 0.68 -6.57
C LEU A 41 -10.85 0.00 -5.30
N GLY A 42 -9.97 -0.25 -4.34
CA GLY A 42 -10.35 -0.81 -3.05
C GLY A 42 -11.30 0.10 -2.27
N ALA A 43 -11.06 1.40 -2.30
CA ALA A 43 -11.91 2.40 -1.67
C ALA A 43 -13.32 2.46 -2.31
N ALA A 44 -13.41 2.47 -3.65
CA ALA A 44 -14.67 2.49 -4.39
C ALA A 44 -15.52 1.25 -4.13
N LEU A 45 -14.89 0.07 -4.25
CA LEU A 45 -15.56 -1.21 -3.98
C LEU A 45 -16.04 -1.28 -2.53
N SER A 46 -15.19 -0.87 -1.58
CA SER A 46 -15.57 -0.83 -0.17
C SER A 46 -16.78 0.06 0.07
N ALA A 47 -16.78 1.28 -0.47
CA ALA A 47 -17.89 2.22 -0.32
C ALA A 47 -19.21 1.64 -0.87
N VAL A 48 -19.18 1.10 -2.08
CA VAL A 48 -20.38 0.54 -2.72
C VAL A 48 -20.89 -0.71 -2.01
N LEU A 49 -20.00 -1.62 -1.61
CA LEU A 49 -20.39 -2.85 -0.92
C LEU A 49 -20.98 -2.56 0.47
N ILE A 50 -20.41 -1.61 1.20
CA ILE A 50 -20.93 -1.18 2.50
C ILE A 50 -22.30 -0.52 2.36
N ILE A 51 -22.52 0.33 1.37
CA ILE A 51 -23.81 0.94 1.09
C ILE A 51 -24.87 -0.15 0.76
N LYS A 52 -24.46 -1.22 0.10
CA LYS A 52 -25.34 -2.38 -0.17
C LYS A 52 -25.53 -3.30 1.06
N GLY A 53 -24.98 -2.97 2.22
CA GLY A 53 -25.14 -3.76 3.45
C GLY A 53 -24.27 -5.00 3.52
N VAL A 54 -23.25 -5.12 2.68
CA VAL A 54 -22.30 -6.24 2.75
C VAL A 54 -21.42 -6.13 3.99
N ASN A 55 -21.12 -7.26 4.63
CA ASN A 55 -20.28 -7.31 5.82
C ASN A 55 -18.90 -6.64 5.57
N PRO A 56 -18.47 -5.68 6.43
CA PRO A 56 -17.21 -4.97 6.27
C PRO A 56 -15.96 -5.87 6.20
N ILE A 57 -15.97 -7.03 6.86
CA ILE A 57 -14.87 -8.01 6.80
C ILE A 57 -14.82 -8.69 5.43
N LEU A 58 -16.00 -9.02 4.87
CA LEU A 58 -16.07 -9.62 3.53
C LEU A 58 -15.59 -8.63 2.46
N THR A 59 -15.83 -7.33 2.65
CA THR A 59 -15.33 -6.31 1.71
C THR A 59 -13.80 -6.28 1.63
N LEU A 60 -13.07 -6.63 2.70
CA LEU A 60 -11.60 -6.74 2.67
C LEU A 60 -11.15 -7.83 1.67
N LEU A 61 -11.80 -8.99 1.69
CA LEU A 61 -11.45 -10.10 0.80
C LEU A 61 -11.77 -9.77 -0.66
N VAL A 62 -12.95 -9.18 -0.91
CA VAL A 62 -13.37 -8.79 -2.26
C VAL A 62 -12.46 -7.72 -2.84
N THR A 63 -12.09 -6.71 -2.05
CA THR A 63 -11.20 -5.63 -2.50
C THR A 63 -9.78 -6.13 -2.74
N PHE A 64 -9.26 -7.02 -1.89
CA PHE A 64 -7.98 -7.67 -2.13
C PHE A 64 -7.99 -8.45 -3.45
N ALA A 65 -9.01 -9.27 -3.70
CA ALA A 65 -9.15 -10.04 -4.94
C ALA A 65 -9.25 -9.14 -6.18
N ALA A 66 -10.02 -8.03 -6.10
CA ALA A 66 -10.14 -7.07 -7.18
C ALA A 66 -8.82 -6.35 -7.49
N GLY A 67 -8.08 -5.93 -6.44
CA GLY A 67 -6.73 -5.37 -6.60
C GLY A 67 -5.74 -6.36 -7.17
N ALA A 68 -5.79 -7.62 -6.71
CA ALA A 68 -4.96 -8.70 -7.24
C ALA A 68 -5.25 -8.96 -8.72
N PHE A 69 -6.53 -8.92 -9.12
CA PHE A 69 -6.93 -9.01 -10.53
C PHE A 69 -6.38 -7.85 -11.36
N ALA A 70 -6.45 -6.60 -10.85
CA ALA A 70 -5.87 -5.44 -11.52
C ALA A 70 -4.36 -5.58 -11.70
N GLY A 71 -3.62 -5.99 -10.66
CA GLY A 71 -2.19 -6.25 -10.76
C GLY A 71 -1.83 -7.41 -11.69
N MET A 72 -2.67 -8.46 -11.73
CA MET A 72 -2.52 -9.54 -12.70
C MET A 72 -2.65 -9.03 -14.14
N LEU A 73 -3.60 -8.16 -14.43
CA LEU A 73 -3.76 -7.54 -15.75
C LEU A 73 -2.54 -6.69 -16.13
N THR A 74 -2.00 -5.89 -15.19
CA THR A 74 -0.75 -5.14 -15.39
C THR A 74 0.39 -6.09 -15.76
N GLY A 75 0.53 -7.20 -15.02
CA GLY A 75 1.53 -8.21 -15.29
C GLY A 75 1.35 -8.88 -16.67
N ILE A 76 0.13 -9.17 -17.08
CA ILE A 76 -0.17 -9.73 -18.41
C ILE A 76 0.20 -8.74 -19.51
N ILE A 77 -0.11 -7.45 -19.36
CA ILE A 77 0.25 -6.40 -20.31
C ILE A 77 1.79 -6.33 -20.46
N HIS A 78 2.51 -6.36 -19.33
CA HIS A 78 3.96 -6.32 -19.34
C HIS A 78 4.57 -7.58 -19.98
N VAL A 79 4.17 -8.77 -19.50
CA VAL A 79 4.81 -10.05 -19.85
C VAL A 79 4.41 -10.54 -21.24
N LYS A 80 3.09 -10.59 -21.51
CA LYS A 80 2.57 -11.17 -22.77
C LYS A 80 2.55 -10.18 -23.92
N LEU A 81 2.19 -8.91 -23.66
CA LEU A 81 2.18 -7.88 -24.70
C LEU A 81 3.54 -7.17 -24.83
N LYS A 82 4.53 -7.52 -23.99
CA LYS A 82 5.90 -6.97 -23.98
C LYS A 82 5.94 -5.44 -23.87
N VAL A 83 4.95 -4.86 -23.21
CA VAL A 83 4.92 -3.43 -22.89
C VAL A 83 5.92 -3.17 -21.76
N ARG A 84 6.64 -2.04 -21.82
CA ARG A 84 7.56 -1.65 -20.74
C ARG A 84 6.81 -1.53 -19.43
N ASP A 85 7.47 -1.89 -18.32
CA ASP A 85 6.97 -1.88 -16.95
C ASP A 85 6.21 -0.60 -16.58
N LEU A 86 6.87 0.55 -16.68
CA LEU A 86 6.27 1.85 -16.39
C LEU A 86 5.02 2.13 -17.24
N LEU A 87 5.06 1.81 -18.54
CA LEU A 87 3.93 2.04 -19.45
C LEU A 87 2.74 1.13 -19.12
N SER A 88 2.99 -0.13 -18.74
CA SER A 88 1.92 -1.04 -18.33
C SER A 88 1.19 -0.53 -17.09
N GLY A 89 1.93 0.03 -16.12
CA GLY A 89 1.36 0.67 -14.94
C GLY A 89 0.52 1.90 -15.26
N ILE A 90 1.01 2.79 -16.16
CA ILE A 90 0.27 3.98 -16.59
C ILE A 90 -1.04 3.61 -17.30
N ILE A 91 -1.01 2.62 -18.20
CA ILE A 91 -2.21 2.14 -18.89
C ILE A 91 -3.25 1.65 -17.90
N MET A 92 -2.84 0.81 -16.96
CA MET A 92 -3.76 0.27 -15.95
C MET A 92 -4.25 1.33 -14.96
N MET A 93 -3.40 2.26 -14.52
CA MET A 93 -3.82 3.38 -13.67
C MET A 93 -4.92 4.21 -14.34
N THR A 94 -4.75 4.53 -15.63
CA THR A 94 -5.74 5.31 -16.42
C THR A 94 -7.05 4.54 -16.63
N ALA A 95 -6.95 3.25 -16.92
CA ALA A 95 -8.13 2.38 -17.06
C ALA A 95 -8.90 2.27 -15.72
N LEU A 96 -8.18 2.05 -14.63
CA LEU A 96 -8.76 1.92 -13.29
C LEU A 96 -9.43 3.22 -12.83
N TYR A 97 -8.96 4.39 -13.22
CA TYR A 97 -9.64 5.65 -12.93
C TYR A 97 -11.11 5.63 -13.40
N THR A 98 -11.33 5.21 -14.65
CA THR A 98 -12.68 5.11 -15.22
C THR A 98 -13.50 3.99 -14.58
N VAL A 99 -12.85 2.85 -14.29
CA VAL A 99 -13.50 1.72 -13.61
C VAL A 99 -13.97 2.13 -12.22
N ASN A 100 -13.11 2.80 -11.45
CA ASN A 100 -13.43 3.28 -10.11
C ASN A 100 -14.60 4.26 -10.11
N LEU A 101 -14.61 5.20 -11.06
CA LEU A 101 -15.70 6.17 -11.22
C LEU A 101 -17.02 5.47 -11.58
N ARG A 102 -17.00 4.45 -12.45
CA ARG A 102 -18.18 3.68 -12.81
C ARG A 102 -18.70 2.83 -11.65
N ILE A 103 -17.81 2.21 -10.87
CA ILE A 103 -18.19 1.42 -9.69
C ILE A 103 -18.87 2.32 -8.67
N ALA A 104 -18.28 3.48 -8.35
CA ALA A 104 -18.82 4.41 -7.35
C ALA A 104 -20.02 5.21 -7.86
N GLY A 105 -20.21 5.33 -9.18
CA GLY A 105 -21.26 6.12 -9.82
C GLY A 105 -21.07 7.64 -9.71
N ARG A 106 -20.12 8.12 -8.94
CA ARG A 106 -19.78 9.54 -8.74
C ARG A 106 -18.33 9.70 -8.24
N ALA A 107 -17.79 10.91 -8.42
CA ALA A 107 -16.40 11.18 -8.05
C ALA A 107 -16.14 11.10 -6.53
N ASN A 108 -17.13 11.48 -5.72
CA ASN A 108 -17.08 11.39 -4.25
C ASN A 108 -18.31 10.66 -3.73
N LEU A 109 -18.11 9.61 -2.94
CA LEU A 109 -19.17 8.77 -2.38
C LEU A 109 -19.03 8.68 -0.85
N PRO A 110 -19.86 9.43 -0.07
CA PRO A 110 -19.85 9.36 1.37
C PRO A 110 -20.54 8.09 1.91
N ILE A 111 -20.03 7.55 3.03
CA ILE A 111 -20.55 6.37 3.72
C ILE A 111 -20.78 6.64 5.24
N TYR A 112 -21.20 7.86 5.59
CA TYR A 112 -21.21 8.32 6.99
C TYR A 112 -22.06 7.48 7.95
N ASN A 113 -23.24 7.03 7.55
CA ASN A 113 -24.18 6.35 8.44
C ASN A 113 -24.18 4.83 8.26
N MET A 114 -23.12 4.26 7.69
CA MET A 114 -23.04 2.83 7.43
C MET A 114 -22.16 2.12 8.47
N THR A 115 -22.46 0.86 8.73
CA THR A 115 -21.62 -0.01 9.55
C THR A 115 -20.28 -0.25 8.85
N THR A 116 -19.18 0.03 9.55
CA THR A 116 -17.81 -0.17 9.06
C THR A 116 -17.06 -1.14 9.98
N LEU A 117 -15.83 -1.48 9.61
CA LEU A 117 -14.93 -2.25 10.49
C LEU A 117 -14.74 -1.59 11.86
N PHE A 118 -14.83 -0.26 11.90
CA PHE A 118 -14.55 0.55 13.08
C PHE A 118 -15.80 0.87 13.90
N ASP A 119 -16.98 0.71 13.31
CA ASP A 119 -18.26 1.02 13.93
C ASP A 119 -19.24 -0.13 13.68
N ASN A 120 -19.03 -1.22 14.42
CA ASN A 120 -19.85 -2.43 14.40
C ASN A 120 -20.22 -2.78 15.84
N ASP A 121 -21.33 -3.48 16.03
CA ASP A 121 -21.80 -3.90 17.34
C ASP A 121 -20.76 -4.72 18.12
N PHE A 122 -19.97 -5.53 17.43
CA PHE A 122 -18.85 -6.25 18.03
C PHE A 122 -17.81 -5.29 18.62
N VAL A 123 -17.39 -4.26 17.88
CA VAL A 123 -16.40 -3.27 18.33
C VAL A 123 -16.95 -2.48 19.51
N ARG A 124 -18.21 -2.06 19.45
CA ARG A 124 -18.87 -1.33 20.55
C ARG A 124 -18.98 -2.16 21.83
N ASN A 125 -19.17 -3.48 21.71
CA ASN A 125 -19.27 -4.38 22.85
C ASN A 125 -17.91 -4.71 23.48
N VAL A 126 -16.85 -4.85 22.67
CA VAL A 126 -15.50 -5.19 23.11
C VAL A 126 -14.77 -3.97 23.68
N PHE A 127 -14.87 -2.81 23.01
CA PHE A 127 -14.17 -1.59 23.39
C PHE A 127 -15.10 -0.63 24.17
N LYS A 128 -15.36 -0.92 25.46
CA LYS A 128 -16.15 -0.05 26.35
C LYS A 128 -15.25 0.89 27.15
N GLY A 129 -15.76 2.08 27.47
CA GLY A 129 -15.08 3.06 28.34
C GLY A 129 -13.84 3.69 27.70
N GLY A 130 -12.75 3.81 28.46
CA GLY A 130 -11.51 4.47 28.02
C GLY A 130 -10.77 3.79 26.84
N LEU A 131 -11.06 2.53 26.56
CA LEU A 131 -10.48 1.80 25.43
C LEU A 131 -11.14 2.15 24.10
N ALA A 132 -12.32 2.77 24.09
CA ALA A 132 -13.02 3.16 22.87
C ALA A 132 -12.19 4.13 21.99
N GLN A 133 -11.34 4.98 22.59
CA GLN A 133 -10.45 5.89 21.84
C GLN A 133 -9.36 5.17 21.05
N PHE A 134 -8.98 3.96 21.45
CA PHE A 134 -7.92 3.18 20.84
C PHE A 134 -8.46 2.08 19.90
N SER A 135 -9.79 1.92 19.80
CA SER A 135 -10.41 0.85 19.03
C SER A 135 -9.92 0.83 17.56
N ASN A 136 -9.92 1.98 16.89
CA ASN A 136 -9.48 2.10 15.52
C ASN A 136 -8.01 1.70 15.33
N VAL A 137 -7.14 2.23 16.22
CA VAL A 137 -5.69 1.93 16.18
C VAL A 137 -5.45 0.43 16.37
N ILE A 138 -6.15 -0.20 17.33
CA ILE A 138 -5.97 -1.62 17.61
C ILE A 138 -6.45 -2.48 16.44
N ILE A 139 -7.61 -2.16 15.84
CA ILE A 139 -8.15 -2.89 14.69
C ILE A 139 -7.17 -2.79 13.49
N ILE A 140 -6.72 -1.58 13.17
CA ILE A 140 -5.77 -1.35 12.06
C ILE A 140 -4.44 -2.04 12.34
N LEU A 141 -3.95 -1.99 13.58
CA LEU A 141 -2.72 -2.68 13.99
C LEU A 141 -2.82 -4.19 13.77
N VAL A 142 -3.93 -4.80 14.20
CA VAL A 142 -4.15 -6.24 14.01
C VAL A 142 -4.15 -6.59 12.51
N ILE A 143 -4.89 -5.84 11.69
CA ILE A 143 -4.95 -6.08 10.24
C ILE A 143 -3.55 -5.91 9.62
N THR A 144 -2.83 -4.85 9.97
CA THR A 144 -1.47 -4.59 9.45
C THR A 144 -0.49 -5.71 9.84
N LEU A 145 -0.55 -6.19 11.08
CA LEU A 145 0.27 -7.30 11.54
C LEU A 145 -0.09 -8.60 10.82
N VAL A 146 -1.37 -8.89 10.65
CA VAL A 146 -1.83 -10.07 9.90
C VAL A 146 -1.30 -10.02 8.46
N MET A 147 -1.45 -8.90 7.76
CA MET A 147 -0.98 -8.76 6.38
C MET A 147 0.55 -8.84 6.29
N LYS A 148 1.26 -8.24 7.25
CA LYS A 148 2.72 -8.36 7.37
C LYS A 148 3.15 -9.82 7.58
N PHE A 149 2.52 -10.56 8.48
CA PHE A 149 2.86 -11.97 8.72
C PHE A 149 2.49 -12.86 7.55
N LEU A 150 1.36 -12.63 6.89
CA LEU A 150 0.99 -13.34 5.66
C LEU A 150 2.01 -13.10 4.54
N LEU A 151 2.48 -11.87 4.40
CA LEU A 151 3.53 -11.55 3.42
C LEU A 151 4.86 -12.23 3.78
N ASP A 152 5.26 -12.20 5.06
CA ASP A 152 6.47 -12.87 5.52
C ASP A 152 6.41 -14.39 5.28
N TRP A 153 5.24 -14.99 5.53
CA TRP A 153 5.00 -16.40 5.25
C TRP A 153 5.07 -16.69 3.75
N TYR A 154 4.41 -15.87 2.91
CA TYR A 154 4.50 -16.01 1.45
C TYR A 154 5.95 -15.92 0.97
N MET A 155 6.72 -14.95 1.47
CA MET A 155 8.14 -14.77 1.11
C MET A 155 9.04 -15.96 1.54
N SER A 156 8.59 -16.80 2.46
CA SER A 156 9.28 -18.04 2.87
C SER A 156 8.83 -19.26 2.06
N THR A 157 7.87 -19.14 1.14
CA THR A 157 7.45 -20.20 0.23
C THR A 157 8.35 -20.28 -1.01
N LYS A 158 8.25 -21.39 -1.76
CA LYS A 158 8.96 -21.55 -3.05
C LYS A 158 8.67 -20.41 -4.02
N SER A 159 7.43 -19.96 -4.10
CA SER A 159 7.02 -18.84 -4.95
C SER A 159 7.67 -17.51 -4.51
N GLY A 160 7.79 -17.25 -3.21
CA GLY A 160 8.46 -16.08 -2.68
C GLY A 160 9.97 -16.07 -2.93
N TYR A 161 10.62 -17.22 -2.84
CA TYR A 161 12.04 -17.35 -3.23
C TYR A 161 12.24 -17.11 -4.72
N LEU A 162 11.38 -17.66 -5.58
CA LEU A 162 11.42 -17.42 -7.03
C LEU A 162 11.20 -15.94 -7.35
N LEU A 163 10.30 -15.28 -6.64
CA LEU A 163 10.05 -13.84 -6.83
C LEU A 163 11.31 -13.01 -6.58
N ARG A 164 12.04 -13.28 -5.50
CA ARG A 164 13.32 -12.63 -5.20
C ARG A 164 14.38 -12.96 -6.25
N ALA A 165 14.49 -14.22 -6.64
CA ALA A 165 15.45 -14.65 -7.63
C ALA A 165 15.23 -13.99 -8.99
N VAL A 166 13.97 -13.81 -9.42
CA VAL A 166 13.62 -13.09 -10.67
C VAL A 166 14.02 -11.62 -10.58
N GLY A 167 13.81 -10.96 -9.43
CA GLY A 167 14.22 -9.57 -9.24
C GLY A 167 15.74 -9.40 -9.20
N ASP A 168 16.46 -10.34 -8.59
CA ASP A 168 17.93 -10.28 -8.52
C ASP A 168 18.60 -10.58 -9.88
N ASN A 169 18.14 -11.62 -10.59
CA ASN A 169 18.70 -11.97 -11.90
C ASN A 169 17.76 -12.85 -12.73
N GLU A 170 17.04 -12.23 -13.66
CA GLU A 170 16.09 -12.90 -14.56
C GLU A 170 16.73 -13.99 -15.42
N THR A 171 18.00 -13.83 -15.82
CA THR A 171 18.71 -14.77 -16.70
C THR A 171 18.98 -16.10 -16.00
N ILE A 172 19.39 -16.05 -14.74
CA ILE A 172 19.64 -17.26 -13.93
C ILE A 172 18.33 -18.04 -13.75
N VAL A 173 17.23 -17.38 -13.45
CA VAL A 173 15.94 -18.03 -13.25
C VAL A 173 15.44 -18.71 -14.53
N THR A 174 15.63 -18.04 -15.68
CA THR A 174 15.26 -18.59 -16.98
C THR A 174 16.10 -19.83 -17.34
N SER A 175 17.41 -19.81 -17.03
CA SER A 175 18.30 -20.96 -17.26
C SER A 175 17.95 -22.17 -16.39
N MET A 176 17.27 -21.98 -15.25
CA MET A 176 16.73 -23.04 -14.39
C MET A 176 15.38 -23.60 -14.88
N GLY A 177 14.88 -23.14 -16.05
CA GLY A 177 13.62 -23.62 -16.63
C GLY A 177 12.36 -23.03 -15.98
N VAL A 178 12.48 -21.98 -15.16
CA VAL A 178 11.33 -21.32 -14.51
C VAL A 178 10.83 -20.17 -15.37
N ASP A 179 9.51 -20.07 -15.52
CA ASP A 179 8.87 -18.95 -16.23
C ASP A 179 8.88 -17.68 -15.35
N LYS A 180 9.81 -16.77 -15.67
CA LYS A 180 9.92 -15.46 -15.03
C LYS A 180 8.66 -14.62 -15.16
N GLY A 181 7.92 -14.79 -16.28
CA GLY A 181 6.72 -14.01 -16.56
C GLY A 181 5.59 -14.30 -15.57
N ILE A 182 5.32 -15.58 -15.33
CA ILE A 182 4.30 -16.00 -14.33
C ILE A 182 4.68 -15.49 -12.94
N THR A 183 5.94 -15.56 -12.57
CA THR A 183 6.43 -15.08 -11.28
C THR A 183 6.19 -13.57 -11.12
N LYS A 184 6.49 -12.77 -12.15
CA LYS A 184 6.20 -11.32 -12.15
C LYS A 184 4.70 -11.03 -12.01
N ILE A 185 3.85 -11.75 -12.76
CA ILE A 185 2.40 -11.58 -12.70
C ILE A 185 1.87 -11.83 -11.29
N ILE A 186 2.34 -12.91 -10.62
CA ILE A 186 1.95 -13.22 -9.24
C ILE A 186 2.40 -12.12 -8.27
N GLY A 187 3.63 -11.63 -8.41
CA GLY A 187 4.14 -10.54 -7.57
C GLY A 187 3.33 -9.25 -7.70
N LEU A 188 3.01 -8.85 -8.93
CA LEU A 188 2.17 -7.68 -9.22
C LEU A 188 0.73 -7.86 -8.70
N ALA A 189 0.18 -9.07 -8.80
CA ALA A 189 -1.15 -9.39 -8.27
C ALA A 189 -1.19 -9.22 -6.75
N ILE A 190 -0.25 -9.80 -6.01
CA ILE A 190 -0.20 -9.68 -4.55
C ILE A 190 0.02 -8.22 -4.14
N ALA A 191 0.92 -7.50 -4.79
CA ALA A 191 1.23 -6.11 -4.50
C ALA A 191 0.00 -5.20 -4.65
N ASN A 192 -0.69 -5.29 -5.79
CA ASN A 192 -1.90 -4.49 -6.04
C ASN A 192 -3.09 -4.94 -5.18
N GLY A 193 -3.16 -6.22 -4.80
CA GLY A 193 -4.11 -6.72 -3.80
C GLY A 193 -3.93 -6.03 -2.45
N LEU A 194 -2.69 -5.90 -1.95
CA LEU A 194 -2.37 -5.17 -0.72
C LEU A 194 -2.69 -3.68 -0.83
N CYS A 195 -2.41 -3.06 -1.98
CA CYS A 195 -2.73 -1.65 -2.22
C CYS A 195 -4.24 -1.40 -2.20
N SER A 196 -5.02 -2.23 -2.85
CA SER A 196 -6.48 -2.17 -2.86
C SER A 196 -7.07 -2.42 -1.45
N LEU A 197 -6.53 -3.39 -0.71
CA LEU A 197 -6.90 -3.64 0.67
C LEU A 197 -6.66 -2.41 1.56
N SER A 198 -5.52 -1.76 1.40
CA SER A 198 -5.20 -0.51 2.11
C SER A 198 -6.21 0.59 1.79
N GLY A 199 -6.59 0.75 0.51
CA GLY A 199 -7.61 1.70 0.07
C GLY A 199 -9.00 1.39 0.67
N CYS A 200 -9.36 0.11 0.77
CA CYS A 200 -10.59 -0.32 1.43
C CYS A 200 -10.64 0.11 2.90
N ILE A 201 -9.57 -0.15 3.67
CA ILE A 201 -9.48 0.21 5.08
C ILE A 201 -9.48 1.74 5.24
N PHE A 202 -8.78 2.45 4.35
CA PHE A 202 -8.73 3.90 4.34
C PHE A 202 -10.12 4.51 4.12
N ALA A 203 -10.89 4.03 3.14
CA ALA A 203 -12.23 4.53 2.87
C ALA A 203 -13.19 4.26 4.05
N GLN A 204 -13.09 3.11 4.71
CA GLN A 204 -13.88 2.80 5.90
C GLN A 204 -13.51 3.68 7.10
N GLN A 205 -12.23 3.99 7.28
CA GLN A 205 -11.74 4.86 8.36
C GLN A 205 -12.12 6.34 8.11
N GLN A 206 -11.99 6.82 6.87
CA GLN A 206 -12.33 8.19 6.50
C GLN A 206 -13.83 8.41 6.25
N ARG A 207 -14.60 7.33 6.07
CA ARG A 207 -16.03 7.31 5.77
C ARG A 207 -16.42 7.98 4.46
N TYR A 208 -15.53 7.99 3.49
CA TYR A 208 -15.83 8.42 2.11
C TYR A 208 -14.88 7.77 1.11
N PHE A 209 -15.30 7.73 -0.14
CA PHE A 209 -14.48 7.48 -1.31
C PHE A 209 -14.34 8.77 -2.13
N ASP A 210 -13.17 9.01 -2.66
CA ASP A 210 -12.91 10.04 -3.66
C ASP A 210 -11.99 9.48 -4.75
N VAL A 211 -12.32 9.75 -6.02
CA VAL A 211 -11.58 9.17 -7.15
C VAL A 211 -10.12 9.64 -7.21
N SER A 212 -9.83 10.83 -6.65
CA SER A 212 -8.50 11.45 -6.63
C SER A 212 -7.61 10.98 -5.48
N MET A 213 -8.14 10.18 -4.53
CA MET A 213 -7.38 9.75 -3.34
C MET A 213 -6.16 8.86 -3.66
N GLY A 214 -6.14 8.25 -4.84
CA GLY A 214 -5.00 7.46 -5.32
C GLY A 214 -3.85 8.28 -5.89
N THR A 215 -4.08 9.55 -6.20
CA THR A 215 -3.06 10.36 -6.87
C THR A 215 -1.83 10.60 -5.99
N GLY A 216 -0.69 10.02 -6.38
CA GLY A 216 0.58 10.13 -5.66
C GLY A 216 0.75 9.14 -4.50
N THR A 217 -0.13 8.14 -4.37
CA THR A 217 0.00 7.10 -3.35
C THR A 217 1.26 6.25 -3.56
N MET A 218 1.67 6.04 -4.82
CA MET A 218 2.93 5.38 -5.13
C MET A 218 4.13 6.14 -4.52
N VAL A 219 4.16 7.46 -4.61
CA VAL A 219 5.25 8.28 -4.05
C VAL A 219 5.29 8.15 -2.52
N ILE A 220 4.12 8.16 -1.87
CA ILE A 220 3.99 7.96 -0.42
C ILE A 220 4.54 6.59 -0.02
N GLY A 221 4.17 5.55 -0.76
CA GLY A 221 4.62 4.20 -0.48
C GLY A 221 6.11 4.00 -0.73
N LEU A 222 6.66 4.53 -1.83
CA LEU A 222 8.11 4.51 -2.10
C LEU A 222 8.89 5.23 -1.00
N ALA A 223 8.45 6.42 -0.59
CA ALA A 223 9.06 7.14 0.52
C ALA A 223 9.06 6.29 1.79
N SER A 224 7.93 5.65 2.10
CA SER A 224 7.80 4.76 3.26
C SER A 224 8.77 3.58 3.23
N VAL A 225 8.89 2.92 2.08
CA VAL A 225 9.81 1.79 1.85
C VAL A 225 11.26 2.25 2.02
N ILE A 226 11.65 3.35 1.37
CA ILE A 226 13.03 3.85 1.42
C ILE A 226 13.42 4.33 2.81
N ILE A 227 12.52 5.05 3.52
CA ILE A 227 12.73 5.44 4.93
C ILE A 227 12.94 4.19 5.79
N GLY A 228 12.04 3.22 5.69
CA GLY A 228 12.09 2.01 6.49
C GLY A 228 13.40 1.25 6.31
N ILE A 229 13.79 1.00 5.08
CA ILE A 229 15.03 0.29 4.75
C ILE A 229 16.27 1.10 5.18
N SER A 230 16.27 2.42 4.97
CA SER A 230 17.41 3.29 5.27
C SER A 230 17.63 3.47 6.78
N LEU A 231 16.57 3.67 7.55
CA LEU A 231 16.63 3.86 9.01
C LEU A 231 17.06 2.59 9.73
N LEU A 232 16.55 1.43 9.31
CA LEU A 232 16.73 0.17 10.00
C LEU A 232 17.77 -0.75 9.33
N LYS A 233 18.58 -0.22 8.42
CA LYS A 233 19.65 -0.97 7.72
C LYS A 233 20.66 -1.62 8.68
N LYS A 234 20.88 -1.06 9.87
CA LYS A 234 21.77 -1.59 10.90
C LYS A 234 21.12 -2.62 11.82
N ALA A 235 19.78 -2.70 11.81
CA ALA A 235 19.05 -3.61 12.67
C ALA A 235 18.88 -4.97 11.96
N THR A 236 19.93 -5.78 11.97
CA THR A 236 19.96 -7.13 11.36
C THR A 236 18.91 -8.08 11.94
N PHE A 237 18.37 -7.76 13.11
CA PHE A 237 17.35 -8.54 13.81
C PHE A 237 15.94 -8.37 13.22
N LEU A 238 15.65 -7.26 12.52
CA LEU A 238 14.33 -6.97 11.99
C LEU A 238 14.21 -7.43 10.52
N ARG A 239 13.11 -8.11 10.20
CA ARG A 239 12.77 -8.41 8.80
C ARG A 239 12.49 -7.10 8.05
N VAL A 240 12.83 -7.05 6.77
CA VAL A 240 12.64 -5.86 5.92
C VAL A 240 11.17 -5.40 5.91
N THR A 241 10.23 -6.32 5.94
CA THR A 241 8.79 -6.01 6.03
C THR A 241 8.43 -5.21 7.29
N SER A 242 9.05 -5.53 8.44
CA SER A 242 8.87 -4.74 9.68
C SER A 242 9.45 -3.33 9.52
N SER A 243 10.58 -3.21 8.84
CA SER A 243 11.20 -1.92 8.56
C SER A 243 10.31 -1.04 7.67
N VAL A 244 9.65 -1.64 6.67
CA VAL A 244 8.69 -0.93 5.80
C VAL A 244 7.50 -0.40 6.60
N VAL A 245 6.93 -1.21 7.51
CA VAL A 245 5.82 -0.78 8.37
C VAL A 245 6.23 0.41 9.24
N ILE A 246 7.40 0.34 9.88
CA ILE A 246 7.93 1.45 10.69
C ILE A 246 8.19 2.67 9.81
N GLY A 247 8.73 2.49 8.61
CA GLY A 247 8.97 3.56 7.64
C GLY A 247 7.70 4.33 7.26
N ALA A 248 6.58 3.63 7.07
CA ALA A 248 5.29 4.25 6.77
C ALA A 248 4.75 5.10 7.94
N ILE A 249 4.92 4.61 9.17
CA ILE A 249 4.54 5.36 10.37
C ILE A 249 5.41 6.62 10.52
N VAL A 250 6.73 6.49 10.34
CA VAL A 250 7.67 7.62 10.40
C VAL A 250 7.36 8.64 9.31
N TYR A 251 7.09 8.19 8.08
CA TYR A 251 6.69 9.08 6.99
C TYR A 251 5.45 9.90 7.36
N LYS A 252 4.41 9.26 7.87
CA LYS A 252 3.17 9.96 8.30
C LYS A 252 3.41 10.87 9.49
N ALA A 253 4.30 10.52 10.40
CA ALA A 253 4.71 11.40 11.49
C ALA A 253 5.39 12.68 10.96
N CYS A 254 6.29 12.57 9.99
CA CYS A 254 6.92 13.73 9.35
C CYS A 254 5.90 14.64 8.69
N VAL A 255 4.93 14.08 7.95
CA VAL A 255 3.85 14.85 7.33
C VAL A 255 2.99 15.58 8.38
N ALA A 256 2.62 14.87 9.46
CA ALA A 256 1.82 15.46 10.55
C ALA A 256 2.56 16.58 11.29
N ILE A 257 3.87 16.47 11.45
CA ILE A 257 4.71 17.55 12.03
C ILE A 257 4.72 18.75 11.10
N ALA A 258 4.86 18.57 9.78
CA ALA A 258 4.84 19.67 8.82
C ALA A 258 3.52 20.44 8.85
N ILE A 259 2.37 19.75 8.93
CA ILE A 259 1.06 20.35 9.08
C ILE A 259 0.97 21.14 10.40
N LYS A 260 1.48 20.58 11.51
CA LYS A 260 1.48 21.24 12.82
C LYS A 260 2.34 22.52 12.84
N LEU A 261 3.36 22.62 12.00
CA LEU A 261 4.20 23.80 11.83
C LEU A 261 3.52 24.92 11.01
N GLY A 262 2.24 24.75 10.66
CA GLY A 262 1.43 25.78 10.00
C GLY A 262 1.35 25.64 8.48
N MET A 263 1.80 24.54 7.89
CA MET A 263 1.63 24.32 6.45
C MET A 263 0.17 23.96 6.13
N PRO A 264 -0.45 24.61 5.14
CA PRO A 264 -1.83 24.33 4.76
C PRO A 264 -1.97 22.93 4.17
N SER A 265 -3.12 22.31 4.35
CA SER A 265 -3.42 20.96 3.83
C SER A 265 -3.41 20.88 2.29
N SER A 266 -3.57 22.02 1.59
CA SER A 266 -3.40 22.12 0.13
C SER A 266 -2.00 21.73 -0.34
N ASP A 267 -0.98 21.95 0.51
CA ASP A 267 0.43 21.78 0.17
C ASP A 267 0.96 20.38 0.53
N LEU A 268 0.08 19.48 0.97
CA LEU A 268 0.46 18.09 1.32
C LEU A 268 1.20 17.38 0.19
N LYS A 269 0.79 17.59 -1.06
CA LYS A 269 1.46 16.99 -2.23
C LYS A 269 2.88 17.54 -2.42
N LEU A 270 3.08 18.83 -2.19
CA LEU A 270 4.40 19.45 -2.23
C LEU A 270 5.29 18.90 -1.11
N ILE A 271 4.76 18.84 0.12
CA ILE A 271 5.47 18.28 1.27
C ILE A 271 5.91 16.86 1.00
N THR A 272 5.03 16.01 0.47
CA THR A 272 5.35 14.63 0.14
C THR A 272 6.46 14.53 -0.91
N ALA A 273 6.42 15.36 -1.95
CA ALA A 273 7.44 15.40 -3.00
C ALA A 273 8.81 15.86 -2.45
N VAL A 274 8.83 16.91 -1.64
CA VAL A 274 10.06 17.42 -1.02
C VAL A 274 10.65 16.43 -0.03
N LEU A 275 9.82 15.82 0.83
CA LEU A 275 10.26 14.77 1.76
C LEU A 275 10.86 13.59 1.00
N PHE A 276 10.19 13.14 -0.07
CA PHE A 276 10.69 12.05 -0.90
C PHE A 276 12.05 12.38 -1.52
N LEU A 277 12.21 13.62 -2.08
CA LEU A 277 13.47 14.07 -2.65
C LEU A 277 14.60 14.08 -1.61
N ILE A 278 14.35 14.66 -0.43
CA ILE A 278 15.32 14.69 0.67
C ILE A 278 15.77 13.29 1.06
N ILE A 279 14.81 12.36 1.22
CA ILE A 279 15.10 10.99 1.61
C ILE A 279 15.92 10.27 0.54
N LEU A 280 15.59 10.48 -0.73
CA LEU A 280 16.28 9.88 -1.86
C LEU A 280 17.73 10.37 -1.93
N VAL A 281 17.96 11.68 -1.81
CA VAL A 281 19.31 12.29 -1.81
C VAL A 281 20.14 11.79 -0.64
N LEU A 282 19.59 11.78 0.58
CA LEU A 282 20.28 11.26 1.77
C LEU A 282 20.58 9.77 1.67
N GLY A 283 19.72 9.01 1.01
CA GLY A 283 19.93 7.59 0.73
C GLY A 283 21.04 7.34 -0.29
N MET A 284 21.16 8.18 -1.32
CA MET A 284 22.22 8.08 -2.34
C MET A 284 23.60 8.42 -1.80
N ASP A 285 23.76 9.46 -0.99
CA ASP A 285 25.05 9.86 -0.41
C ASP A 285 25.65 8.77 0.49
N ARG A 286 24.81 8.05 1.22
CA ARG A 286 25.26 6.91 2.03
C ARG A 286 25.80 5.74 1.21
N ASN A 287 25.31 5.53 -0.01
CA ASN A 287 25.80 4.46 -0.90
C ASN A 287 27.08 4.83 -1.63
N LYS A 288 27.28 6.11 -1.98
CA LYS A 288 28.54 6.58 -2.59
C LYS A 288 29.73 6.47 -1.62
N ARG A 289 29.54 6.81 -0.35
CA ARG A 289 30.61 6.70 0.67
C ARG A 289 31.06 5.26 0.94
N LYS A 290 30.24 4.24 0.64
CA LYS A 290 30.61 2.81 0.78
C LYS A 290 31.33 2.23 -0.44
N LYS A 291 31.29 2.88 -1.60
CA LYS A 291 32.04 2.44 -2.81
C LYS A 291 33.44 3.06 -2.90
N VAL A 292 33.75 4.01 -2.01
CA VAL A 292 35.05 4.74 -1.98
C VAL A 292 35.89 4.33 -0.73
N ALA A 293 35.33 3.56 0.17
CA ALA A 293 36.02 2.93 1.30
C ALA A 293 36.10 1.40 1.10
#